data_b412d19fb94431df6790db765eb6cfac
#
_entry.id   b412d19fb94431df6790db765eb6cfac
#
_cell.length_a   1.000
_cell.length_b   1.000
_cell.length_c   1.000
_cell.angle_alpha   90.00
_cell.angle_beta   90.00
_cell.angle_gamma   90.00
#
_symmetry.space_group_name_H-M   'P 1'
#
loop_
_entity.id
_entity.type
_entity.pdbx_description
1 polymer ?
#
loop_
_entity_poly.entity_id
_entity_poly.type
_entity_poly.pdbx_seq_one_letter_code
_entity_poly.pdbx_strand_id
1 'polypeptide(L)'
;MIISCVIIEDLAVAAEYLKKCCEKSGELEVKGHFTNVSDAAVFLNDNIVDLLFLDVEMPGEPGFTLLDQIPFSPKVILTTSKADYAYNAFEYNVTDVLKKPFTYQRFLQAVKKVSALLEAVQPEGGDDYIFIKTEGKLVRLNNDDVLY
;
A
#
# COMPACT_ATOMS: atom_id res chain seq x y z
N MET A 1 14.08 -3.71 8.45
CA MET A 1 12.89 -2.84 8.42
C MET A 1 11.64 -3.69 8.30
N ILE A 2 10.66 -3.42 9.14
CA ILE A 2 9.35 -4.08 9.05
C ILE A 2 8.39 -3.08 8.43
N ILE A 3 7.71 -3.52 7.39
CA ILE A 3 6.77 -2.68 6.64
C ILE A 3 5.35 -3.03 7.07
N SER A 4 4.61 -2.06 7.58
CA SER A 4 3.22 -2.29 7.93
C SER A 4 2.37 -2.28 6.67
N CYS A 5 1.44 -3.21 6.56
CA CYS A 5 0.60 -3.28 5.36
C CYS A 5 -0.83 -3.67 5.69
N VAL A 6 -1.72 -3.34 4.76
CA VAL A 6 -3.12 -3.72 4.81
C VAL A 6 -3.46 -4.38 3.48
N ILE A 7 -4.28 -5.42 3.55
CA ILE A 7 -4.72 -6.16 2.36
C ILE A 7 -6.17 -5.84 2.09
N ILE A 8 -6.48 -5.38 0.89
CA ILE A 8 -7.84 -5.14 0.47
C ILE A 8 -8.15 -6.10 -0.67
N GLU A 9 -8.88 -7.17 -0.35
CA GLU A 9 -9.14 -8.27 -1.27
C GLU A 9 -10.43 -8.98 -0.84
N ASP A 10 -11.38 -9.12 -1.74
CA ASP A 10 -12.67 -9.72 -1.41
C ASP A 10 -12.70 -11.24 -1.49
N LEU A 11 -11.78 -11.86 -2.23
CA LEU A 11 -11.72 -13.30 -2.34
C LEU A 11 -10.87 -13.91 -1.24
N ALA A 12 -11.47 -14.77 -0.43
CA ALA A 12 -10.78 -15.34 0.73
C ALA A 12 -9.51 -16.09 0.35
N VAL A 13 -9.57 -16.86 -0.75
CA VAL A 13 -8.40 -17.64 -1.18
C VAL A 13 -7.24 -16.73 -1.59
N ALA A 14 -7.54 -15.67 -2.32
CA ALA A 14 -6.51 -14.72 -2.75
C ALA A 14 -5.92 -13.98 -1.56
N ALA A 15 -6.77 -13.58 -0.61
CA ALA A 15 -6.28 -12.90 0.59
C ALA A 15 -5.39 -13.81 1.42
N GLU A 16 -5.76 -15.06 1.55
CA GLU A 16 -4.99 -16.02 2.33
C GLU A 16 -3.61 -16.25 1.70
N TYR A 17 -3.57 -16.40 0.37
CA TYR A 17 -2.30 -16.56 -0.33
C TYR A 17 -1.39 -15.35 -0.07
N LEU A 18 -1.96 -14.16 -0.16
CA LEU A 18 -1.19 -12.94 0.03
C LEU A 18 -0.68 -12.84 1.46
N LYS A 19 -1.51 -13.20 2.45
CA LYS A 19 -1.08 -13.22 3.86
C LYS A 19 0.09 -14.17 4.06
N LYS A 20 0.05 -15.34 3.42
CA LYS A 20 1.15 -16.30 3.55
C LYS A 20 2.42 -15.78 2.92
N CYS A 21 2.32 -15.08 1.80
CA CYS A 21 3.49 -14.45 1.20
C CYS A 21 4.10 -13.42 2.15
N CYS A 22 3.24 -12.62 2.79
CA CYS A 22 3.72 -11.62 3.74
C CYS A 22 4.44 -12.25 4.89
N GLU A 23 3.87 -13.32 5.47
CA GLU A 23 4.48 -14.02 6.60
C GLU A 23 5.82 -14.64 6.21
N LYS A 24 5.85 -15.25 5.03
CA LYS A 24 7.05 -15.94 4.56
C LYS A 24 8.20 -14.98 4.35
N SER A 25 7.90 -13.77 3.91
CA SER A 25 8.94 -12.78 3.63
C SER A 25 9.66 -12.30 4.88
N GLY A 26 8.97 -12.31 6.01
CA GLY A 26 9.54 -11.83 7.27
C GLY A 26 9.74 -10.34 7.37
N GLU A 27 9.32 -9.59 6.35
CA GLU A 27 9.52 -8.14 6.30
C GLU A 27 8.23 -7.34 6.40
N LEU A 28 7.10 -8.02 6.41
CA LEU A 28 5.80 -7.36 6.39
C LEU A 28 4.98 -7.72 7.61
N GLU A 29 4.31 -6.71 8.14
CA GLU A 29 3.37 -6.91 9.23
C GLU A 29 1.99 -6.55 8.74
N VAL A 30 1.08 -7.53 8.64
CA VAL A 30 -0.28 -7.31 8.16
C VAL A 30 -1.11 -6.74 9.29
N LYS A 31 -1.53 -5.50 9.16
CA LYS A 31 -2.31 -4.81 10.18
C LYS A 31 -3.81 -5.06 10.04
N GLY A 32 -4.26 -5.44 8.86
CA GLY A 32 -5.67 -5.71 8.64
C GLY A 32 -5.93 -6.26 7.25
N HIS A 33 -7.10 -6.88 7.12
CA HIS A 33 -7.59 -7.38 5.84
C HIS A 33 -9.04 -6.96 5.69
N PHE A 34 -9.37 -6.35 4.57
CA PHE A 34 -10.72 -5.85 4.32
C PHE A 34 -11.22 -6.36 2.99
N THR A 35 -12.52 -6.59 2.92
CA THR A 35 -13.14 -7.16 1.73
C THR A 35 -13.87 -6.12 0.90
N ASN A 36 -13.84 -4.86 1.33
CA ASN A 36 -14.46 -3.78 0.58
C ASN A 36 -13.76 -2.46 0.89
N VAL A 37 -14.00 -1.47 0.03
CA VAL A 37 -13.35 -0.17 0.14
C VAL A 37 -13.82 0.59 1.38
N SER A 38 -15.12 0.51 1.70
CA SER A 38 -15.67 1.30 2.81
C SER A 38 -15.04 0.94 4.14
N ASP A 39 -14.94 -0.35 4.43
CA ASP A 39 -14.36 -0.79 5.70
C ASP A 39 -12.87 -0.45 5.78
N ALA A 40 -12.18 -0.60 4.66
CA ALA A 40 -10.76 -0.25 4.61
C ALA A 40 -10.56 1.24 4.86
N ALA A 41 -11.41 2.08 4.28
CA ALA A 41 -11.31 3.53 4.45
C ALA A 41 -11.49 3.93 5.92
N VAL A 42 -12.45 3.29 6.61
CA VAL A 42 -12.67 3.58 8.02
C VAL A 42 -11.42 3.28 8.84
N PHE A 43 -10.83 2.10 8.60
CA PHE A 43 -9.62 1.71 9.32
C PHE A 43 -8.46 2.65 9.02
N LEU A 44 -8.28 2.99 7.76
CA LEU A 44 -7.12 3.78 7.32
C LEU A 44 -7.26 5.27 7.66
N ASN A 45 -8.45 5.73 7.97
CA ASN A 45 -8.58 7.10 8.49
C ASN A 45 -8.03 7.23 9.91
N ASP A 46 -7.96 6.12 10.64
CA ASP A 46 -7.44 6.12 12.01
C ASP A 46 -6.08 5.44 12.15
N ASN A 47 -5.59 4.79 11.10
CA ASN A 47 -4.36 4.00 11.18
C ASN A 47 -3.52 4.21 9.93
N ILE A 48 -2.31 4.70 10.10
CA ILE A 48 -1.38 4.92 9.00
C ILE A 48 -0.55 3.66 8.80
N VAL A 49 -0.48 3.20 7.54
CA VAL A 49 0.35 2.05 7.20
C VAL A 49 1.27 2.42 6.04
N ASP A 50 2.32 1.63 5.86
CA ASP A 50 3.32 1.90 4.83
C ASP A 50 2.88 1.44 3.45
N LEU A 51 2.08 0.41 3.36
CA LEU A 51 1.81 -0.28 2.11
C LEU A 51 0.39 -0.81 2.05
N LEU A 52 -0.26 -0.65 0.91
CA LEU A 52 -1.55 -1.29 0.64
C LEU A 52 -1.37 -2.31 -0.48
N PHE A 53 -1.90 -3.52 -0.26
CA PHE A 53 -2.12 -4.48 -1.34
C PHE A 53 -3.58 -4.33 -1.72
N LEU A 54 -3.82 -3.82 -2.92
CA LEU A 54 -5.13 -3.35 -3.32
C LEU A 54 -5.62 -4.09 -4.55
N ASP A 55 -6.70 -4.85 -4.38
CA ASP A 55 -7.34 -5.52 -5.50
C ASP A 55 -8.14 -4.48 -6.29
N VAL A 56 -7.90 -4.41 -7.58
CA VAL A 56 -8.61 -3.47 -8.43
C VAL A 56 -10.05 -3.90 -8.65
N GLU A 57 -10.29 -5.21 -8.70
CA GLU A 57 -11.57 -5.77 -9.10
C GLU A 57 -12.44 -6.10 -7.90
N MET A 58 -12.91 -5.09 -7.21
CA MET A 58 -13.74 -5.28 -6.03
C MET A 58 -15.20 -5.06 -6.37
N PRO A 59 -16.12 -5.78 -5.70
CA PRO A 59 -17.53 -5.54 -5.92
C PRO A 59 -17.91 -4.16 -5.40
N GLY A 60 -18.83 -3.53 -6.11
CA GLY A 60 -19.33 -2.22 -5.74
C GLY A 60 -18.55 -1.11 -6.36
N GLU A 61 -17.37 -0.81 -5.82
CA GLU A 61 -16.57 0.26 -6.39
C GLU A 61 -15.15 -0.21 -6.62
N PRO A 62 -14.47 0.38 -7.63
CA PRO A 62 -13.09 0.00 -7.92
C PRO A 62 -12.17 0.26 -6.72
N GLY A 63 -11.18 -0.61 -6.55
CA GLY A 63 -10.24 -0.43 -5.45
C GLY A 63 -9.55 0.92 -5.45
N PHE A 64 -9.34 1.53 -6.63
CA PHE A 64 -8.70 2.83 -6.73
C PHE A 64 -9.39 3.93 -5.93
N THR A 65 -10.71 3.84 -5.75
CA THR A 65 -11.44 4.89 -5.04
C THR A 65 -11.01 5.00 -3.60
N LEU A 66 -10.43 3.93 -3.04
CA LEU A 66 -9.94 3.98 -1.67
C LEU A 66 -8.86 5.04 -1.52
N LEU A 67 -8.01 5.19 -2.52
CA LEU A 67 -6.88 6.12 -2.44
C LEU A 67 -7.33 7.57 -2.32
N ASP A 68 -8.54 7.87 -2.81
CA ASP A 68 -9.10 9.21 -2.71
C ASP A 68 -9.80 9.45 -1.37
N GLN A 69 -9.98 8.42 -0.57
CA GLN A 69 -10.76 8.49 0.66
C GLN A 69 -9.92 8.48 1.93
N ILE A 70 -8.60 8.37 1.81
CA ILE A 70 -7.74 8.28 2.98
C ILE A 70 -6.85 9.52 3.09
N PRO A 71 -6.44 9.88 4.31
CA PRO A 71 -5.77 11.16 4.55
C PRO A 71 -4.24 11.11 4.38
N PHE A 72 -3.69 10.00 3.89
CA PHE A 72 -2.26 9.86 3.70
C PHE A 72 -2.00 9.10 2.41
N SER A 73 -0.73 9.03 2.00
CA SER A 73 -0.35 8.41 0.73
C SER A 73 0.58 7.22 0.94
N PRO A 74 0.02 6.03 1.20
CA PRO A 74 0.86 4.84 1.36
C PRO A 74 1.40 4.40 0.01
N LYS A 75 2.42 3.56 0.03
CA LYS A 75 2.82 2.86 -1.19
C LYS A 75 1.73 1.85 -1.53
N VAL A 76 1.57 1.59 -2.82
CA VAL A 76 0.49 0.71 -3.28
C VAL A 76 1.03 -0.34 -4.23
N ILE A 77 0.68 -1.58 -3.98
CA ILE A 77 0.86 -2.68 -4.93
C ILE A 77 -0.55 -3.12 -5.32
N LEU A 78 -0.88 -2.96 -6.59
CA LEU A 78 -2.18 -3.40 -7.10
C LEU A 78 -2.14 -4.89 -7.39
N THR A 79 -3.25 -5.57 -7.18
CA THR A 79 -3.41 -6.94 -7.64
C THR A 79 -4.61 -6.97 -8.59
N THR A 80 -4.48 -7.73 -9.67
CA THR A 80 -5.56 -7.79 -10.67
C THR A 80 -5.40 -9.05 -11.52
N SER A 81 -6.54 -9.58 -11.99
CA SER A 81 -6.52 -10.65 -12.97
C SER A 81 -6.55 -10.12 -14.39
N LYS A 82 -6.68 -8.80 -14.56
CA LYS A 82 -6.82 -8.18 -15.88
C LYS A 82 -5.68 -7.20 -16.14
N ALA A 83 -4.96 -7.44 -17.24
CA ALA A 83 -3.82 -6.60 -17.60
C ALA A 83 -4.20 -5.16 -17.89
N ASP A 84 -5.44 -4.92 -18.30
CA ASP A 84 -5.90 -3.58 -18.67
C ASP A 84 -5.78 -2.58 -17.53
N TYR A 85 -5.88 -3.05 -16.30
CA TYR A 85 -5.82 -2.16 -15.15
C TYR A 85 -4.42 -1.62 -14.88
N ALA A 86 -3.39 -2.20 -15.50
CA ALA A 86 -2.04 -1.68 -15.34
C ALA A 86 -1.94 -0.24 -15.85
N TYR A 87 -2.77 0.11 -16.83
CA TYR A 87 -2.79 1.47 -17.35
C TYR A 87 -3.16 2.49 -16.27
N ASN A 88 -4.13 2.15 -15.43
CA ASN A 88 -4.58 3.05 -14.37
C ASN A 88 -3.54 3.25 -13.28
N ALA A 89 -2.55 2.36 -13.22
CA ALA A 89 -1.51 2.46 -12.22
C ALA A 89 -0.75 3.78 -12.30
N PHE A 90 -0.61 4.32 -13.51
CA PHE A 90 0.11 5.58 -13.70
C PHE A 90 -0.64 6.74 -13.07
N GLU A 91 -1.97 6.72 -13.11
CA GLU A 91 -2.76 7.82 -12.57
C GLU A 91 -2.67 7.89 -11.05
N TYR A 92 -2.51 6.75 -10.40
CA TYR A 92 -2.49 6.69 -8.95
C TYR A 92 -1.10 6.48 -8.37
N ASN A 93 -0.08 6.51 -9.24
CA ASN A 93 1.32 6.44 -8.80
C ASN A 93 1.58 5.21 -7.93
N VAL A 94 1.11 4.05 -8.38
CA VAL A 94 1.34 2.81 -7.64
C VAL A 94 2.76 2.31 -7.86
N THR A 95 3.27 1.56 -6.89
CA THR A 95 4.64 1.07 -6.95
C THR A 95 4.78 -0.11 -7.89
N ASP A 96 3.79 -1.00 -7.92
CA ASP A 96 3.85 -2.17 -8.79
C ASP A 96 2.45 -2.74 -8.99
N VAL A 97 2.34 -3.60 -9.99
CA VAL A 97 1.08 -4.30 -10.29
C VAL A 97 1.39 -5.79 -10.36
N LEU A 98 0.66 -6.59 -9.59
CA LEU A 98 0.79 -8.03 -9.60
C LEU A 98 -0.40 -8.64 -10.33
N LYS A 99 -0.12 -9.29 -11.46
CA LYS A 99 -1.17 -9.97 -12.21
C LYS A 99 -1.42 -11.34 -11.59
N LYS A 100 -2.66 -11.61 -11.25
CA LYS A 100 -3.02 -12.90 -10.65
C LYS A 100 -3.10 -13.99 -11.73
N PRO A 101 -2.63 -15.20 -11.45
CA PRO A 101 -1.90 -15.60 -10.25
C PRO A 101 -0.44 -15.17 -10.34
N PHE A 102 0.17 -14.86 -9.21
CA PHE A 102 1.58 -14.46 -9.20
C PHE A 102 2.37 -15.38 -8.29
N THR A 103 3.67 -15.49 -8.56
CA THR A 103 4.56 -16.33 -7.77
C THR A 103 5.09 -15.55 -6.57
N TYR A 104 5.61 -16.27 -5.61
CA TYR A 104 6.26 -15.65 -4.45
C TYR A 104 7.43 -14.79 -4.88
N GLN A 105 8.21 -15.23 -5.88
CA GLN A 105 9.32 -14.43 -6.38
C GLN A 105 8.86 -13.11 -6.96
N ARG A 106 7.75 -13.13 -7.71
CA ARG A 106 7.20 -11.90 -8.26
C ARG A 106 6.71 -10.97 -7.15
N PHE A 107 6.07 -11.55 -6.13
CA PHE A 107 5.64 -10.82 -4.94
C PHE A 107 6.85 -10.12 -4.29
N LEU A 108 7.95 -10.85 -4.11
CA LEU A 108 9.14 -10.27 -3.48
C LEU A 108 9.73 -9.13 -4.29
N GLN A 109 9.68 -9.21 -5.62
CA GLN A 109 10.16 -8.10 -6.45
C GLN A 109 9.39 -6.82 -6.16
N ALA A 110 8.06 -6.94 -6.01
CA ALA A 110 7.22 -5.78 -5.71
C ALA A 110 7.53 -5.22 -4.33
N VAL A 111 7.70 -6.10 -3.34
CA VAL A 111 8.02 -5.68 -1.98
C VAL A 111 9.38 -4.99 -1.93
N LYS A 112 10.34 -5.47 -2.70
CA LYS A 112 11.65 -4.83 -2.74
C LYS A 112 11.58 -3.42 -3.31
N LYS A 113 10.72 -3.19 -4.29
CA LYS A 113 10.51 -1.84 -4.80
C LYS A 113 9.97 -0.91 -3.71
N VAL A 114 8.99 -1.40 -2.93
CA VAL A 114 8.44 -0.62 -1.83
C VAL A 114 9.53 -0.32 -0.79
N SER A 115 10.29 -1.33 -0.41
CA SER A 115 11.34 -1.18 0.58
C SER A 115 12.37 -0.13 0.15
N ALA A 116 12.78 -0.18 -1.12
CA ALA A 116 13.73 0.78 -1.65
C ALA A 116 13.19 2.20 -1.60
N LEU A 117 11.90 2.37 -1.94
CA LEU A 117 11.29 3.69 -1.91
C LEU A 117 11.15 4.22 -0.49
N LEU A 118 10.82 3.36 0.45
CA LEU A 118 10.69 3.78 1.85
C LEU A 118 12.05 4.16 2.43
N GLU A 119 13.09 3.43 2.07
CA GLU A 119 14.44 3.77 2.53
C GLU A 119 14.93 5.06 1.91
N ALA A 120 14.58 5.30 0.65
CA ALA A 120 15.03 6.48 -0.07
C ALA A 120 14.47 7.78 0.50
N VAL A 121 13.27 7.73 1.13
CA VAL A 121 12.69 8.94 1.69
C VAL A 121 13.13 9.22 3.11
N GLN A 122 13.92 8.36 3.72
CA GLN A 122 14.42 8.62 5.06
C GLN A 122 15.46 9.73 5.02
N PRO A 123 15.38 10.70 5.95
CA PRO A 123 16.33 11.80 5.92
C PRO A 123 17.73 11.30 6.22
N GLU A 124 18.66 11.78 5.42
CA GLU A 124 20.02 11.46 5.66
C GLU A 124 20.55 12.33 6.77
N GLY A 125 21.27 11.74 7.65
CA GLY A 125 21.85 12.53 8.71
C GLY A 125 20.84 13.18 9.59
N GLY A 126 19.64 12.79 9.53
CA GLY A 126 18.58 13.29 10.36
C GLY A 126 18.17 14.68 10.10
N ASP A 127 18.21 15.09 8.98
CA ASP A 127 17.80 16.38 8.71
C ASP A 127 16.40 16.63 8.68
N ASP A 128 16.09 16.81 8.48
CA ASP A 128 15.22 17.02 8.47
C ASP A 128 14.20 17.19 8.24
N TYR A 129 13.81 17.20 8.01
CA TYR A 129 13.01 17.05 7.85
C TYR A 129 11.95 17.28 7.74
N ILE A 130 11.67 17.47 7.76
CA ILE A 130 10.92 17.50 7.69
C ILE A 130 10.01 17.43 7.40
N PHE A 131 9.40 17.80 7.18
CA PHE A 131 8.81 17.39 7.01
C PHE A 131 7.92 17.29 6.67
N ILE A 132 7.77 17.67 6.61
CA ILE A 132 7.19 17.30 6.44
C ILE A 132 6.52 17.29 6.09
N LYS A 133 6.32 17.71 5.87
CA LYS A 133 5.94 17.35 5.65
C LYS A 133 5.27 17.40 5.41
N THR A 134 5.19 18.25 5.33
CA THR A 134 4.91 17.90 5.18
C THR A 134 4.31 17.88 4.90
N GLU A 135 4.00 18.66 4.75
CA GLU A 135 3.80 18.29 4.70
C GLU A 135 3.47 18.05 4.66
N GLY A 136 3.22 18.66 4.62
CA GLY A 136 3.27 18.26 4.68
C GLY A 136 2.98 17.73 4.71
N LYS A 137 2.83 18.02 4.71
CA LYS A 137 2.87 17.26 4.98
C LYS A 137 3.12 16.77 5.23
N LEU A 138 2.83 17.64 5.34
CA LEU A 138 3.34 16.91 5.78
C LEU A 138 3.31 16.58 6.05
N VAL A 139 3.18 16.88 6.21
CA VAL A 139 3.46 16.33 6.74
C VAL A 139 3.58 16.04 6.94
N ARG A 140 3.53 16.13 7.07
CA ARG A 140 3.78 15.64 7.48
C ARG A 140 3.88 15.34 7.82
N LEU A 141 3.58 16.38 7.93
CA LEU A 141 3.88 15.85 8.22
C LEU A 141 4.01 15.46 8.42
N ASN A 142 3.93 15.84 8.46
CA ASN A 142 4.15 15.25 8.78
C ASN A 142 4.04 14.92 8.90
N ASN A 143 3.95 15.46 8.96
CA ASN A 143 4.04 14.94 9.14
C ASN A 143 3.70 14.65 9.02
N ASP A 144 3.54 15.68 9.11
CA ASP A 144 3.47 15.29 9.09
C ASP A 144 3.26 15.18 8.95
N ASP A 145 3.01 16.02 8.92
CA ASP A 145 3.06 15.77 8.81
C ASP A 145 2.92 15.72 8.74
N VAL A 146 2.57 16.29 8.68
CA VAL A 146 2.75 16.11 8.62
C VAL A 146 2.55 15.96 8.56
N LEU A 147 2.20 16.37 8.58
CA LEU A 147 2.28 16.03 8.57
C LEU A 147 2.12 15.83 8.42
N TYR A 148 2.02 15.74 8.10
CA TYR A 148 2.01 15.33 8.15
C TYR A 148 2.02 15.16 7.93
#